data_f1dfd01edac700a8cdb22268b3c14de4
#
_entry.id   f1dfd01edac700a8cdb22268b3c14de4
#
_cell.length_a   1.000
_cell.length_b   1.000
_cell.length_c   1.000
_cell.angle_alpha   90.00
_cell.angle_beta   90.00
_cell.angle_gamma   90.00
#
_symmetry.space_group_name_H-M   'P 1'
#
loop_
_entity.id
_entity.type
_entity.pdbx_description
1 polymer ?
#
loop_
_entity_poly.entity_id
_entity_poly.type
_entity_poly.pdbx_seq_one_letter_code
_entity_poly.pdbx_strand_id
1 'polypeptide(L)'
;MNDFGGLLVIEVKGINGTSKDAECSQISKVRRRREKQRGKFDVSALYIVNHQRCIEPIKREMPPFNTTQIQDAINDERGLAYTWQLFNLYFNIENGLISKEEARMRFMSEGLLDFNPKLTELGIPYNYYQHNTIACLDIGDNEIRIGDTLAYERNERYYLVNIEDLQIDHVPHHSAQNAKVGIKLSSAVPNKHLIYFVKHKA
;
A
#
# COMPACT_ATOMS: atom_id res chain seq x y z
N MET A 1 -1.96 -24.31 0.48
CA MET A 1 -1.05 -24.55 -0.64
C MET A 1 -1.27 -23.43 -1.63
N ASN A 2 -0.21 -22.81 -2.13
CA ASN A 2 -0.36 -21.92 -3.27
C ASN A 2 -0.65 -22.76 -4.52
N ASP A 3 -1.17 -22.14 -5.58
CA ASP A 3 -1.49 -22.83 -6.85
C ASP A 3 -0.24 -23.42 -7.54
N PHE A 4 0.97 -23.10 -7.03
CA PHE A 4 2.27 -23.60 -7.46
C PHE A 4 2.79 -24.77 -6.60
N GLY A 5 2.01 -25.29 -5.65
CA GLY A 5 2.40 -26.42 -4.79
C GLY A 5 3.36 -26.08 -3.65
N GLY A 6 3.82 -24.81 -3.51
CA GLY A 6 4.70 -24.36 -2.44
C GLY A 6 3.96 -24.21 -1.09
N LEU A 7 4.72 -24.07 -0.02
CA LEU A 7 4.24 -23.86 1.35
C LEU A 7 4.69 -22.49 1.86
N LEU A 8 3.77 -21.68 2.39
CA LEU A 8 4.10 -20.49 3.16
C LEU A 8 4.00 -20.81 4.65
N VAL A 9 5.08 -20.67 5.40
CA VAL A 9 5.06 -20.72 6.86
C VAL A 9 5.01 -19.31 7.42
N ILE A 10 4.10 -19.07 8.34
CA ILE A 10 3.87 -17.74 8.93
C ILE A 10 4.06 -17.83 10.44
N GLU A 11 4.86 -16.92 10.99
CA GLU A 11 4.94 -16.66 12.43
C GLU A 11 4.35 -15.29 12.73
N VAL A 12 3.44 -15.21 13.70
CA VAL A 12 2.80 -13.96 14.12
C VAL A 12 3.13 -13.70 15.58
N LYS A 13 3.64 -12.50 15.89
CA LYS A 13 3.94 -12.09 17.28
C LYS A 13 3.30 -10.75 17.62
N GLY A 14 2.76 -10.65 18.85
CA GLY A 14 2.36 -9.40 19.48
C GLY A 14 3.37 -8.99 20.54
N ILE A 15 4.02 -7.85 20.38
CA ILE A 15 5.08 -7.35 21.27
C ILE A 15 4.81 -5.92 21.74
N ASN A 16 5.38 -5.54 22.88
CA ASN A 16 5.19 -4.19 23.45
C ASN A 16 6.15 -3.15 22.85
N GLY A 17 7.28 -3.57 22.30
CA GLY A 17 8.29 -2.72 21.65
C GLY A 17 8.40 -3.00 20.15
N THR A 18 9.57 -2.71 19.59
CA THR A 18 9.97 -3.10 18.23
C THR A 18 10.55 -4.52 18.20
N SER A 19 10.58 -5.15 17.02
CA SER A 19 11.10 -6.51 16.88
C SER A 19 12.59 -6.59 17.14
N LYS A 20 13.02 -7.66 17.83
CA LYS A 20 14.44 -7.98 18.01
C LYS A 20 14.90 -8.92 16.89
N ASP A 21 16.22 -8.90 16.58
CA ASP A 21 16.82 -9.72 15.52
C ASP A 21 16.51 -11.22 15.69
N ALA A 22 16.62 -11.74 16.92
CA ALA A 22 16.30 -13.13 17.22
C ALA A 22 14.83 -13.50 16.94
N GLU A 23 13.91 -12.56 17.09
CA GLU A 23 12.49 -12.75 16.77
C GLU A 23 12.25 -12.77 15.26
N CYS A 24 12.90 -11.84 14.54
CA CYS A 24 12.82 -11.77 13.08
C CYS A 24 13.39 -13.01 12.39
N SER A 25 14.47 -13.62 12.93
CA SER A 25 15.19 -14.75 12.35
C SER A 25 14.62 -16.13 12.71
N GLN A 26 13.74 -16.22 13.72
CA GLN A 26 13.24 -17.50 14.22
C GLN A 26 12.51 -18.32 13.15
N ILE A 27 11.74 -17.67 12.28
CA ILE A 27 10.96 -18.32 11.24
C ILE A 27 11.82 -19.06 10.20
N SER A 28 13.08 -18.62 9.97
CA SER A 28 14.02 -19.31 9.07
C SER A 28 14.33 -20.74 9.55
N LYS A 29 14.36 -21.00 10.88
CA LYS A 29 14.53 -22.33 11.42
C LYS A 29 13.32 -23.22 11.15
N VAL A 30 12.12 -22.66 11.18
CA VAL A 30 10.87 -23.37 10.86
C VAL A 30 10.84 -23.70 9.36
N ARG A 31 11.20 -22.75 8.48
CA ARG A 31 11.31 -22.96 7.04
C ARG A 31 12.22 -24.16 6.73
N ARG A 32 13.48 -24.13 7.18
CA ARG A 32 14.47 -25.20 6.95
C ARG A 32 13.98 -26.57 7.43
N ARG A 33 13.28 -26.61 8.58
CA ARG A 33 12.67 -27.85 9.09
C ARG A 33 11.60 -28.39 8.14
N ARG A 34 10.75 -27.52 7.61
CA ARG A 34 9.68 -27.91 6.67
C ARG A 34 10.24 -28.35 5.34
N GLU A 35 11.26 -27.68 4.81
CA GLU A 35 11.99 -28.08 3.60
C GLU A 35 12.57 -29.49 3.76
N LYS A 36 13.27 -29.75 4.89
CA LYS A 36 13.80 -31.08 5.19
C LYS A 36 12.71 -32.16 5.26
N GLN A 37 11.57 -31.87 5.90
CA GLN A 37 10.44 -32.78 6.00
C GLN A 37 9.80 -33.09 4.65
N ARG A 38 9.77 -32.12 3.75
CA ARG A 38 9.18 -32.25 2.41
C ARG A 38 10.18 -32.81 1.37
N GLY A 39 11.47 -32.75 1.66
CA GLY A 39 12.52 -33.06 0.70
C GLY A 39 12.57 -32.08 -0.49
N LYS A 40 12.09 -30.85 -0.31
CA LYS A 40 11.96 -29.80 -1.35
C LYS A 40 12.28 -28.43 -0.77
N PHE A 41 12.87 -27.54 -1.60
CA PHE A 41 13.16 -26.15 -1.27
C PHE A 41 12.03 -25.22 -1.78
N ASP A 42 10.79 -25.55 -1.45
CA ASP A 42 9.58 -24.87 -1.91
C ASP A 42 8.80 -24.21 -0.75
N VAL A 43 9.51 -23.82 0.31
CA VAL A 43 8.91 -23.21 1.51
C VAL A 43 9.31 -21.74 1.62
N SER A 44 8.33 -20.85 1.50
CA SER A 44 8.48 -19.44 1.84
C SER A 44 8.25 -19.22 3.33
N ALA A 45 8.91 -18.23 3.92
CA ALA A 45 8.78 -17.87 5.32
C ALA A 45 8.35 -16.41 5.49
N LEU A 46 7.41 -16.14 6.38
CA LEU A 46 6.90 -14.80 6.68
C LEU A 46 6.79 -14.58 8.18
N TYR A 47 7.44 -13.52 8.67
CA TYR A 47 7.27 -13.04 10.03
C TYR A 47 6.36 -11.82 10.05
N ILE A 48 5.29 -11.87 10.84
CA ILE A 48 4.32 -10.77 11.00
C ILE A 48 4.36 -10.29 12.44
N VAL A 49 4.53 -8.99 12.66
CA VAL A 49 4.56 -8.41 13.99
C VAL A 49 3.40 -7.44 14.24
N ASN A 50 2.76 -7.58 15.39
CA ASN A 50 1.95 -6.54 16.01
C ASN A 50 2.82 -5.84 17.06
N HIS A 51 3.68 -4.91 16.60
CA HIS A 51 4.61 -4.18 17.45
C HIS A 51 3.88 -3.08 18.23
N GLN A 52 4.49 -2.66 19.37
CA GLN A 52 3.92 -1.59 20.20
C GLN A 52 2.40 -1.79 20.42
N ARG A 53 1.99 -3.03 20.69
CA ARG A 53 0.58 -3.47 20.70
C ARG A 53 -0.33 -2.68 21.66
N CYS A 54 0.25 -2.00 22.65
CA CYS A 54 -0.47 -1.15 23.60
C CYS A 54 -0.58 0.32 23.13
N ILE A 55 0.00 0.66 21.98
CA ILE A 55 -0.08 1.98 21.36
C ILE A 55 -1.08 1.92 20.20
N GLU A 56 -1.86 2.99 20.03
CA GLU A 56 -2.78 3.15 18.90
C GLU A 56 -2.02 2.98 17.56
N PRO A 57 -2.52 2.19 16.60
CA PRO A 57 -1.77 1.81 15.39
C PRO A 57 -1.16 2.98 14.61
N ILE A 58 -1.88 4.09 14.46
CA ILE A 58 -1.41 5.29 13.73
C ILE A 58 -0.32 6.10 14.47
N LYS A 59 -0.06 5.77 15.75
CA LYS A 59 0.96 6.43 16.58
C LYS A 59 2.19 5.56 16.79
N ARG A 60 2.22 4.35 16.22
CA ARG A 60 3.34 3.42 16.32
C ARG A 60 4.50 3.84 15.41
N GLU A 61 5.70 3.46 15.78
CA GLU A 61 6.87 3.62 14.92
C GLU A 61 6.74 2.75 13.67
N MET A 62 6.95 3.36 12.49
CA MET A 62 6.80 2.68 11.20
C MET A 62 8.05 2.92 10.33
N PRO A 63 8.61 1.90 9.70
CA PRO A 63 8.36 0.47 9.91
C PRO A 63 8.95 -0.02 11.25
N PRO A 64 8.45 -1.15 11.83
CA PRO A 64 8.95 -1.69 13.10
C PRO A 64 10.27 -2.45 12.98
N PHE A 65 10.89 -2.44 11.80
CA PHE A 65 12.13 -3.12 11.47
C PHE A 65 13.19 -2.11 11.07
N ASN A 66 14.43 -2.33 11.50
CA ASN A 66 15.57 -1.55 11.05
C ASN A 66 16.15 -2.08 9.72
N THR A 67 17.04 -1.31 9.10
CA THR A 67 17.64 -1.66 7.80
C THR A 67 18.41 -2.97 7.83
N THR A 68 19.09 -3.29 8.93
CA THR A 68 19.82 -4.56 9.09
C THR A 68 18.85 -5.73 9.10
N GLN A 69 17.76 -5.65 9.86
CA GLN A 69 16.73 -6.70 9.90
C GLN A 69 16.09 -6.95 8.53
N ILE A 70 15.85 -5.88 7.77
CA ILE A 70 15.31 -5.98 6.40
C ILE A 70 16.32 -6.65 5.48
N GLN A 71 17.59 -6.24 5.54
CA GLN A 71 18.66 -6.84 4.71
C GLN A 71 18.90 -8.32 5.06
N ASP A 72 18.89 -8.67 6.34
CA ASP A 72 19.00 -10.06 6.80
C ASP A 72 17.80 -10.90 6.35
N ALA A 73 16.62 -10.28 6.26
CA ALA A 73 15.43 -10.97 5.75
C ALA A 73 15.56 -11.27 4.24
N ILE A 74 16.13 -10.37 3.47
CA ILE A 74 16.44 -10.60 2.04
C ILE A 74 17.47 -11.72 1.91
N ASN A 75 18.60 -11.65 2.65
CA ASN A 75 19.66 -12.63 2.60
C ASN A 75 19.21 -14.04 3.01
N ASP A 76 18.25 -14.12 3.93
CA ASP A 76 17.65 -15.38 4.43
C ASP A 76 16.40 -15.80 3.63
N GLU A 77 16.06 -15.11 2.54
CA GLU A 77 14.89 -15.37 1.70
C GLU A 77 13.59 -15.51 2.51
N ARG A 78 13.30 -14.55 3.38
CA ARG A 78 12.11 -14.50 4.21
C ARG A 78 11.43 -13.13 4.15
N GLY A 79 10.11 -13.11 4.27
CA GLY A 79 9.31 -11.89 4.35
C GLY A 79 9.19 -11.34 5.76
N LEU A 80 9.08 -10.02 5.87
CA LEU A 80 8.73 -9.29 7.07
C LEU A 80 7.48 -8.43 6.80
N ALA A 81 6.52 -8.48 7.71
CA ALA A 81 5.33 -7.62 7.63
C ALA A 81 4.89 -7.19 9.04
N TYR A 82 4.07 -6.16 9.11
CA TYR A 82 3.43 -5.72 10.34
C TYR A 82 1.92 -5.55 10.14
N THR A 83 1.19 -5.66 11.25
CA THR A 83 -0.28 -5.76 11.20
C THR A 83 -0.97 -4.55 10.57
N TRP A 84 -0.39 -3.34 10.65
CA TRP A 84 -0.94 -2.15 10.00
C TRP A 84 -0.91 -2.24 8.48
N GLN A 85 0.18 -2.81 7.89
CA GLN A 85 0.23 -3.10 6.45
C GLN A 85 -0.89 -4.07 6.03
N LEU A 86 -1.16 -5.11 6.82
CA LEU A 86 -2.22 -6.08 6.50
C LEU A 86 -3.60 -5.45 6.59
N PHE A 87 -3.81 -4.55 7.55
CA PHE A 87 -5.04 -3.78 7.67
C PHE A 87 -5.26 -2.91 6.42
N ASN A 88 -4.23 -2.20 5.97
CA ASN A 88 -4.30 -1.37 4.76
C ASN A 88 -4.44 -2.22 3.48
N LEU A 89 -3.76 -3.38 3.41
CA LEU A 89 -3.93 -4.34 2.31
C LEU A 89 -5.39 -4.79 2.15
N TYR A 90 -6.09 -5.06 3.26
CA TYR A 90 -7.51 -5.41 3.22
C TYR A 90 -8.31 -4.34 2.47
N PHE A 91 -8.14 -3.06 2.82
CA PHE A 91 -8.83 -1.97 2.14
C PHE A 91 -8.39 -1.78 0.69
N ASN A 92 -7.10 -1.98 0.39
CA ASN A 92 -6.60 -1.91 -0.99
C ASN A 92 -7.25 -2.99 -1.88
N ILE A 93 -7.48 -4.19 -1.33
CA ILE A 93 -8.20 -5.26 -2.04
C ILE A 93 -9.68 -4.93 -2.19
N GLU A 94 -10.37 -4.51 -1.12
CA GLU A 94 -11.80 -4.16 -1.17
C GLU A 94 -12.08 -2.99 -2.13
N ASN A 95 -11.16 -2.03 -2.21
CA ASN A 95 -11.23 -0.90 -3.13
C ASN A 95 -10.78 -1.25 -4.57
N GLY A 96 -10.34 -2.48 -4.82
CA GLY A 96 -9.87 -2.92 -6.13
C GLY A 96 -8.53 -2.29 -6.57
N LEU A 97 -7.74 -1.75 -5.63
CA LEU A 97 -6.41 -1.17 -5.90
C LEU A 97 -5.33 -2.24 -6.05
N ILE A 98 -5.51 -3.39 -5.41
CA ILE A 98 -4.65 -4.58 -5.49
C ILE A 98 -5.55 -5.79 -5.68
N SER A 99 -5.22 -6.69 -6.60
CA SER A 99 -5.93 -7.96 -6.75
C SER A 99 -5.53 -8.96 -5.65
N LYS A 100 -6.40 -9.95 -5.40
CA LYS A 100 -6.08 -11.03 -4.46
C LYS A 100 -4.89 -11.86 -4.91
N GLU A 101 -4.74 -12.04 -6.21
CA GLU A 101 -3.60 -12.74 -6.84
C GLU A 101 -2.30 -11.98 -6.61
N GLU A 102 -2.31 -10.68 -6.84
CA GLU A 102 -1.16 -9.81 -6.57
C GLU A 102 -0.78 -9.81 -5.09
N ALA A 103 -1.77 -9.71 -4.19
CA ALA A 103 -1.51 -9.82 -2.75
C ALA A 103 -0.86 -11.15 -2.37
N ARG A 104 -1.33 -12.29 -2.93
CA ARG A 104 -0.74 -13.62 -2.71
C ARG A 104 0.71 -13.68 -3.16
N MET A 105 1.03 -13.11 -4.34
CA MET A 105 2.41 -13.06 -4.84
C MET A 105 3.31 -12.25 -3.89
N ARG A 106 2.83 -11.11 -3.41
CA ARG A 106 3.59 -10.26 -2.48
C ARG A 106 3.87 -10.93 -1.14
N PHE A 107 2.98 -11.79 -0.64
CA PHE A 107 3.24 -12.59 0.58
C PHE A 107 4.39 -13.59 0.45
N MET A 108 4.83 -13.90 -0.76
CA MET A 108 5.98 -14.76 -1.04
C MET A 108 7.28 -13.98 -1.25
N SER A 109 7.25 -12.65 -1.17
CA SER A 109 8.43 -11.80 -1.35
C SER A 109 9.33 -11.80 -0.13
N GLU A 110 10.55 -11.37 -0.31
CA GLU A 110 11.61 -11.29 0.69
C GLU A 110 11.77 -9.87 1.21
N GLY A 111 12.38 -9.73 2.39
CA GLY A 111 12.56 -8.43 3.05
C GLY A 111 11.27 -7.87 3.61
N LEU A 112 11.19 -6.55 3.76
CA LEU A 112 9.96 -5.87 4.17
C LEU A 112 8.96 -5.91 3.02
N LEU A 113 7.81 -6.53 3.26
CA LEU A 113 6.77 -6.63 2.22
C LEU A 113 6.21 -5.24 1.89
N ASP A 114 5.97 -5.01 0.61
CA ASP A 114 5.30 -3.82 0.11
C ASP A 114 3.90 -4.18 -0.43
N PHE A 115 2.86 -3.60 0.17
CA PHE A 115 1.47 -3.76 -0.23
C PHE A 115 0.87 -2.47 -0.81
N ASN A 116 1.70 -1.50 -1.19
CA ASN A 116 1.22 -0.28 -1.81
C ASN A 116 0.73 -0.57 -3.25
N PRO A 117 -0.42 -0.04 -3.65
CA PRO A 117 -0.88 -0.16 -5.03
C PRO A 117 0.05 0.62 -5.97
N LYS A 118 0.22 0.12 -7.18
CA LYS A 118 0.94 0.83 -8.25
C LYS A 118 -0.03 1.77 -8.96
N LEU A 119 -0.06 3.03 -8.55
CA LEU A 119 -0.93 4.06 -9.08
C LEU A 119 -0.13 5.08 -9.89
N THR A 120 -0.78 5.72 -10.86
CA THR A 120 -0.18 6.82 -11.61
C THR A 120 -0.30 8.11 -10.81
N GLU A 121 0.81 8.80 -10.57
CA GLU A 121 0.82 10.09 -9.89
C GLU A 121 0.29 11.19 -10.81
N LEU A 122 -0.70 11.95 -10.33
CA LEU A 122 -1.19 13.15 -11.01
C LEU A 122 -0.48 14.41 -10.51
N GLY A 123 -0.07 14.43 -9.25
CA GLY A 123 0.62 15.57 -8.65
C GLY A 123 0.00 16.04 -7.33
N ILE A 124 0.67 17.00 -6.71
CA ILE A 124 0.18 17.67 -5.51
C ILE A 124 -0.57 18.93 -5.93
N PRO A 125 -1.84 19.11 -5.52
CA PRO A 125 -2.58 20.32 -5.83
C PRO A 125 -1.87 21.57 -5.32
N TYR A 126 -1.76 22.57 -6.18
CA TYR A 126 -1.15 23.86 -5.84
C TYR A 126 -2.14 24.84 -5.19
N ASN A 127 -3.44 24.57 -5.30
CA ASN A 127 -4.48 25.36 -4.64
C ASN A 127 -5.72 24.50 -4.33
N TYR A 128 -6.53 24.97 -3.37
CA TYR A 128 -7.73 24.30 -2.90
C TYR A 128 -8.83 25.32 -2.64
N TYR A 129 -10.09 24.95 -2.93
CA TYR A 129 -11.28 25.77 -2.67
C TYR A 129 -12.40 24.96 -2.03
N GLN A 130 -13.43 25.61 -1.54
CA GLN A 130 -14.63 24.99 -0.96
C GLN A 130 -14.31 23.91 0.08
N HIS A 131 -13.52 24.25 1.09
CA HIS A 131 -13.09 23.30 2.13
C HIS A 131 -12.39 22.06 1.56
N ASN A 132 -11.54 22.26 0.54
CA ASN A 132 -10.74 21.21 -0.13
C ASN A 132 -11.56 20.19 -0.92
N THR A 133 -12.80 20.51 -1.28
CA THR A 133 -13.56 19.70 -2.26
C THR A 133 -13.23 20.08 -3.71
N ILE A 134 -12.59 21.22 -3.93
CA ILE A 134 -12.02 21.60 -5.24
C ILE A 134 -10.50 21.61 -5.10
N ALA A 135 -9.82 20.86 -5.94
CA ALA A 135 -8.36 20.80 -6.03
C ALA A 135 -7.89 21.31 -7.39
N CYS A 136 -6.88 22.21 -7.38
CA CYS A 136 -6.24 22.71 -8.59
C CYS A 136 -4.88 22.05 -8.76
N LEU A 137 -4.67 21.35 -9.88
CA LEU A 137 -3.41 20.65 -10.17
C LEU A 137 -3.05 20.72 -11.66
N ASP A 138 -1.78 20.52 -11.92
CA ASP A 138 -1.26 20.30 -13.28
C ASP A 138 -1.21 18.78 -13.51
N ILE A 139 -1.98 18.27 -14.44
CA ILE A 139 -2.11 16.83 -14.69
C ILE A 139 -1.07 16.30 -15.69
N GLY A 140 -0.21 17.17 -16.24
CA GLY A 140 0.78 16.78 -17.25
C GLY A 140 0.16 15.95 -18.37
N ASP A 141 0.85 14.92 -18.81
CA ASP A 141 0.41 14.05 -19.92
C ASP A 141 -0.76 13.11 -19.56
N ASN A 142 -1.21 13.11 -18.31
CA ASN A 142 -2.32 12.27 -17.88
C ASN A 142 -3.64 12.80 -18.45
N GLU A 143 -4.52 11.88 -18.84
CA GLU A 143 -5.91 12.17 -19.19
C GLU A 143 -6.82 11.88 -18.01
N ILE A 144 -7.70 12.82 -17.66
CA ILE A 144 -8.74 12.63 -16.64
C ILE A 144 -10.11 13.05 -17.18
N ARG A 145 -11.19 12.47 -16.64
CA ARG A 145 -12.58 12.71 -17.06
C ARG A 145 -13.50 12.81 -15.86
N ILE A 146 -14.63 13.48 -16.04
CA ILE A 146 -15.72 13.48 -15.03
C ILE A 146 -16.15 12.04 -14.78
N GLY A 147 -16.21 11.68 -13.50
CA GLY A 147 -16.56 10.34 -13.01
C GLY A 147 -15.36 9.42 -12.75
N ASP A 148 -14.15 9.80 -13.16
CA ASP A 148 -12.94 9.03 -12.85
C ASP A 148 -12.70 8.93 -11.35
N THR A 149 -12.07 7.83 -10.96
CA THR A 149 -11.67 7.59 -9.58
C THR A 149 -10.21 7.98 -9.38
N LEU A 150 -9.99 8.85 -8.41
CA LEU A 150 -8.68 9.26 -7.92
C LEU A 150 -8.46 8.72 -6.51
N ALA A 151 -7.22 8.76 -6.05
CA ALA A 151 -6.87 8.42 -4.67
C ALA A 151 -5.90 9.45 -4.07
N TYR A 152 -5.88 9.55 -2.76
CA TYR A 152 -4.79 10.14 -2.00
C TYR A 152 -4.38 9.20 -0.86
N GLU A 153 -3.10 9.25 -0.47
CA GLU A 153 -2.58 8.43 0.62
C GLU A 153 -2.52 9.25 1.92
N ARG A 154 -2.96 8.64 3.02
CA ARG A 154 -2.79 9.18 4.38
C ARG A 154 -2.56 8.03 5.37
N ASN A 155 -1.47 8.08 6.12
CA ASN A 155 -1.08 7.04 7.08
C ASN A 155 -1.00 5.64 6.44
N GLU A 156 -0.33 5.52 5.30
CA GLU A 156 -0.18 4.30 4.50
C GLU A 156 -1.52 3.73 3.98
N ARG A 157 -2.60 4.48 4.04
CA ARG A 157 -3.92 4.09 3.55
C ARG A 157 -4.35 4.97 2.40
N TYR A 158 -4.89 4.36 1.35
CA TYR A 158 -5.45 5.04 0.19
C TYR A 158 -6.94 5.30 0.37
N TYR A 159 -7.34 6.54 0.11
CA TYR A 159 -8.72 6.99 0.15
C TYR A 159 -9.15 7.37 -1.26
N LEU A 160 -10.30 6.84 -1.69
CA LEU A 160 -10.82 7.08 -3.03
C LEU A 160 -11.74 8.29 -3.06
N VAL A 161 -11.64 9.07 -4.13
CA VAL A 161 -12.51 10.19 -4.44
C VAL A 161 -12.84 10.18 -5.93
N ASN A 162 -14.03 10.65 -6.30
CA ASN A 162 -14.43 10.71 -7.71
C ASN A 162 -14.44 12.16 -8.19
N ILE A 163 -14.15 12.35 -9.49
CA ILE A 163 -14.27 13.65 -10.15
C ILE A 163 -15.76 13.90 -10.43
N GLU A 164 -16.34 14.93 -9.80
CA GLU A 164 -17.73 15.35 -10.03
C GLU A 164 -17.85 16.45 -11.09
N ASP A 165 -16.84 17.34 -11.17
CA ASP A 165 -16.77 18.43 -12.14
C ASP A 165 -15.32 18.73 -12.49
N LEU A 166 -15.08 19.26 -13.69
CA LEU A 166 -13.76 19.56 -14.22
C LEU A 166 -13.77 20.86 -14.99
N GLN A 167 -12.83 21.76 -14.71
CA GLN A 167 -12.72 23.07 -15.34
C GLN A 167 -11.28 23.35 -15.76
N ILE A 168 -11.13 23.98 -16.92
CA ILE A 168 -9.89 24.59 -17.41
C ILE A 168 -10.17 26.08 -17.58
N ASP A 169 -9.39 26.94 -16.95
CA ASP A 169 -9.58 28.42 -17.01
C ASP A 169 -11.03 28.87 -16.73
N HIS A 170 -11.66 28.26 -15.72
CA HIS A 170 -13.07 28.50 -15.33
C HIS A 170 -14.12 28.04 -16.35
N VAL A 171 -13.73 27.34 -17.42
CA VAL A 171 -14.65 26.77 -18.40
C VAL A 171 -14.86 25.28 -18.09
N PRO A 172 -16.12 24.80 -18.01
CA PRO A 172 -16.41 23.38 -17.78
C PRO A 172 -15.95 22.52 -18.96
N HIS A 173 -15.33 21.37 -18.63
CA HIS A 173 -14.89 20.36 -19.59
C HIS A 173 -15.32 18.97 -19.11
N HIS A 174 -15.54 18.03 -20.04
CA HIS A 174 -15.83 16.65 -19.70
C HIS A 174 -14.54 15.84 -19.44
N SER A 175 -13.47 16.19 -20.12
CA SER A 175 -12.13 15.59 -19.97
C SER A 175 -11.05 16.65 -20.12
N ALA A 176 -9.85 16.35 -19.63
CA ALA A 176 -8.67 17.18 -19.78
C ALA A 176 -7.41 16.33 -19.91
N GLN A 177 -6.42 16.84 -20.65
CA GLN A 177 -5.08 16.31 -20.80
C GLN A 177 -4.10 17.46 -21.01
N ASN A 178 -2.86 17.33 -20.54
CA ASN A 178 -1.82 18.37 -20.70
C ASN A 178 -2.26 19.75 -20.21
N ALA A 179 -2.97 19.82 -19.10
CA ALA A 179 -3.61 21.06 -18.65
C ALA A 179 -3.49 21.29 -17.13
N LYS A 180 -3.61 22.55 -16.75
CA LYS A 180 -3.91 22.95 -15.38
C LYS A 180 -5.41 22.94 -15.18
N VAL A 181 -5.87 22.15 -14.22
CA VAL A 181 -7.30 21.89 -14.02
C VAL A 181 -7.76 22.25 -12.62
N GLY A 182 -9.00 22.70 -12.51
CA GLY A 182 -9.76 22.71 -11.26
C GLY A 182 -10.71 21.52 -11.26
N ILE A 183 -10.55 20.59 -10.34
CA ILE A 183 -11.41 19.40 -10.22
C ILE A 183 -12.23 19.48 -8.95
N LYS A 184 -13.54 19.28 -9.07
CA LYS A 184 -14.45 19.09 -7.95
C LYS A 184 -14.49 17.60 -7.61
N LEU A 185 -14.24 17.29 -6.35
CA LEU A 185 -14.13 15.94 -5.84
C LEU A 185 -15.34 15.58 -4.97
N SER A 186 -15.72 14.31 -4.94
CA SER A 186 -16.83 13.77 -4.14
C SER A 186 -16.63 13.94 -2.63
N SER A 187 -15.39 14.16 -2.18
CA SER A 187 -15.05 14.50 -0.80
C SER A 187 -13.77 15.34 -0.73
N ALA A 188 -13.56 15.98 0.41
CA ALA A 188 -12.39 16.83 0.64
C ALA A 188 -11.09 16.02 0.67
N VAL A 189 -10.05 16.54 0.03
CA VAL A 189 -8.68 15.99 0.07
C VAL A 189 -7.84 16.84 1.03
N PRO A 190 -7.04 16.23 1.93
CA PRO A 190 -6.16 16.98 2.80
C PRO A 190 -5.11 17.77 2.01
N ASN A 191 -4.72 18.94 2.54
CA ASN A 191 -3.71 19.78 1.89
C ASN A 191 -2.37 19.07 1.75
N LYS A 192 -1.67 19.34 0.64
CA LYS A 192 -0.32 18.85 0.35
C LYS A 192 -0.21 17.32 0.20
N HIS A 193 -1.31 16.63 -0.07
CA HIS A 193 -1.27 15.20 -0.40
C HIS A 193 -1.13 15.02 -1.90
N LEU A 194 -0.32 14.05 -2.31
CA LEU A 194 -0.21 13.61 -3.69
C LEU A 194 -1.51 12.93 -4.10
N ILE A 195 -2.01 13.30 -5.28
CA ILE A 195 -3.20 12.71 -5.88
C ILE A 195 -2.73 11.70 -6.94
N TYR A 196 -3.35 10.54 -6.92
CA TYR A 196 -3.11 9.44 -7.84
C TYR A 196 -4.33 9.20 -8.72
N PHE A 197 -4.08 8.87 -9.98
CA PHE A 197 -5.09 8.32 -10.85
C PHE A 197 -5.27 6.82 -10.58
N VAL A 198 -6.50 6.37 -10.44
CA VAL A 198 -6.84 4.96 -10.16
C VAL A 198 -7.39 4.30 -11.42
N LYS A 199 -8.50 4.83 -11.95
CA LYS A 199 -9.16 4.28 -13.16
C LYS A 199 -10.17 5.25 -13.74
N HIS A 200 -10.43 5.10 -15.04
CA HIS A 200 -11.57 5.74 -15.68
C HIS A 200 -12.89 5.14 -15.18
N LYS A 201 -13.95 5.96 -15.23
CA LYS A 201 -15.31 5.48 -15.02
C LYS A 201 -15.65 4.50 -16.14
N ALA A 202 -16.11 3.31 -15.76
CA ALA A 202 -16.61 2.30 -16.68
C ALA A 202 -17.96 2.73 -17.31
#